data_b8996f020a8aaa35c9796648ea00b6d4
#
_entry.id   b8996f020a8aaa35c9796648ea00b6d4
#
_cell.length_a   1.000
_cell.length_b   1.000
_cell.length_c   1.000
_cell.angle_alpha   90.00
_cell.angle_beta   90.00
_cell.angle_gamma   90.00
#
_symmetry.space_group_name_H-M   'P 1'
#
loop_
_entity.id
_entity.type
_entity.pdbx_description
1 polymer ?
#
loop_
_entity_poly.entity_id
_entity_poly.type
_entity_poly.pdbx_seq_one_letter_code
_entity_poly.pdbx_strand_id
1 'polypeptide(L)'
;IRDSCYPMWYNGHGIDIGRLHRGYWLPVKPGWYYGCGEYGAEGLDSAEVMEERYPREWLREPFDPGRIVRSQTKSFSGFFYDAQEDMQGWISRSQRYQAFATRMMTEAFRRDDRMVSNAIHLFIDAWPSGWMKSIMDCKRIPKQAYFAYRDALAPLLVSLRTDRFAYTAGETIQIEAFLCNDTAKSGAYTLAFELYNEQNKLIQTGRVPAHADACRAAYIASAEFPAETAQDRETLTLRAVLLDGNGDVVNDTEQKLTVFQDVTVVPNDDVVILKLEPGLHTVAGETVTVKPCGMLPLHFVSRKTAHPAVAEFKEQDFSYWYNAKEDCITPLLDTTFTVEGFTPILLSNNMDEQGNWGPVLAAAEKLYEGKHYVICQLELRQENPVAKRFLRNLYRLGTK
;
A
#
# COMPACT_ATOMS: atom_id res chain seq x y z
N ILE A 1 -0.33 21.21 22.85
CA ILE A 1 -0.01 19.96 22.18
C ILE A 1 -0.10 18.85 23.23
N ARG A 2 -1.12 18.02 23.20
CA ARG A 2 -1.28 17.02 24.25
C ARG A 2 -1.51 15.59 23.74
N ASP A 3 -1.73 15.39 22.43
CA ASP A 3 -1.92 14.06 21.91
C ASP A 3 -0.86 13.72 20.86
N SER A 4 -0.25 12.58 21.04
CA SER A 4 0.66 12.00 20.08
C SER A 4 -0.12 11.00 19.23
N CYS A 5 -0.06 11.17 17.92
CA CYS A 5 -0.67 10.24 16.99
C CYS A 5 0.28 9.06 16.76
N TYR A 6 0.27 8.11 17.68
CA TYR A 6 1.06 6.87 17.55
C TYR A 6 0.43 5.78 16.66
N PRO A 7 -0.87 5.81 16.29
CA PRO A 7 -1.45 4.71 15.53
C PRO A 7 -0.83 4.48 14.16
N MET A 8 0.09 5.35 13.75
CA MET A 8 0.70 5.33 12.43
C MET A 8 2.19 5.00 12.43
N TRP A 9 2.68 4.48 13.51
CA TRP A 9 4.10 4.30 13.72
C TRP A 9 4.75 3.47 12.61
N TYR A 10 4.08 2.41 12.19
CA TYR A 10 4.56 1.58 11.09
C TYR A 10 3.44 1.32 10.12
N ASN A 11 3.55 1.84 8.92
CA ASN A 11 2.61 1.53 7.87
C ASN A 11 2.60 0.01 7.64
N GLY A 12 1.44 -0.59 7.80
CA GLY A 12 1.27 -2.02 7.72
C GLY A 12 1.03 -2.73 9.06
N HIS A 13 1.19 -2.07 10.19
CA HIS A 13 0.98 -2.63 11.53
C HIS A 13 -0.41 -2.32 12.09
N GLY A 14 -1.45 -2.86 11.49
CA GLY A 14 -2.81 -2.71 12.00
C GLY A 14 -3.32 -1.26 12.03
N ILE A 15 -2.67 -0.37 11.31
CA ILE A 15 -3.02 1.02 11.22
C ILE A 15 -4.15 1.17 10.23
N ASP A 16 -5.12 1.97 10.57
CA ASP A 16 -6.21 2.34 9.69
C ASP A 16 -5.71 3.27 8.57
N ILE A 17 -5.05 2.68 7.59
CA ILE A 17 -4.57 3.38 6.40
C ILE A 17 -5.72 4.06 5.65
N GLY A 18 -6.90 3.47 5.67
CA GLY A 18 -8.07 4.06 5.07
C GLY A 18 -8.43 5.40 5.69
N ARG A 19 -8.44 5.47 7.02
CA ARG A 19 -8.67 6.73 7.72
C ARG A 19 -7.56 7.74 7.50
N LEU A 20 -6.31 7.30 7.54
CA LEU A 20 -5.18 8.16 7.23
C LEU A 20 -5.30 8.75 5.83
N HIS A 21 -5.54 7.90 4.85
CA HIS A 21 -5.68 8.33 3.45
C HIS A 21 -6.81 9.34 3.28
N ARG A 22 -7.91 9.18 3.99
CA ARG A 22 -9.02 10.15 4.04
C ARG A 22 -8.72 11.42 4.84
N GLY A 23 -7.63 11.44 5.62
CA GLY A 23 -7.32 12.56 6.51
C GLY A 23 -8.15 12.56 7.79
N TYR A 24 -8.63 11.39 8.23
CA TYR A 24 -9.23 11.25 9.53
C TYR A 24 -8.16 10.93 10.57
N TRP A 25 -8.12 11.74 11.60
CA TRP A 25 -7.24 11.57 12.74
C TRP A 25 -8.04 11.30 14.01
N LEU A 26 -7.32 10.86 15.06
CA LEU A 26 -7.92 10.73 16.37
C LEU A 26 -8.65 12.02 16.74
N PRO A 27 -9.90 11.93 17.29
CA PRO A 27 -10.61 13.11 17.74
C PRO A 27 -9.80 13.80 18.84
N VAL A 28 -9.43 15.05 18.59
CA VAL A 28 -8.82 15.92 19.59
C VAL A 28 -9.88 16.88 20.14
N LYS A 29 -9.70 17.36 21.36
CA LYS A 29 -10.60 18.35 21.94
C LYS A 29 -10.63 19.61 21.06
N PRO A 30 -11.78 20.29 20.94
CA PRO A 30 -11.88 21.54 20.20
C PRO A 30 -10.79 22.54 20.63
N GLY A 31 -10.10 23.13 19.66
CA GLY A 31 -9.00 24.08 19.90
C GLY A 31 -7.65 23.42 20.26
N TRP A 32 -7.56 22.09 20.28
CA TRP A 32 -6.31 21.40 20.49
C TRP A 32 -5.65 21.03 19.17
N TYR A 33 -4.33 20.99 19.22
CA TYR A 33 -3.47 20.52 18.15
C TYR A 33 -2.81 19.20 18.55
N TYR A 34 -2.30 18.46 17.60
CA TYR A 34 -1.61 17.20 17.83
C TYR A 34 -0.33 17.10 17.00
N GLY A 35 0.50 16.14 17.33
CA GLY A 35 1.73 15.84 16.61
C GLY A 35 1.93 14.33 16.49
N CYS A 36 2.68 13.91 15.48
CA CYS A 36 3.15 12.55 15.34
C CYS A 36 4.65 12.51 15.66
N GLY A 37 5.01 11.90 16.79
CA GLY A 37 6.40 11.80 17.24
C GLY A 37 7.23 10.84 16.41
N GLU A 38 6.59 9.85 15.79
CA GLU A 38 7.28 8.82 14.99
C GLU A 38 6.34 8.23 13.95
N TYR A 39 6.82 8.08 12.71
CA TYR A 39 6.15 7.30 11.66
C TYR A 39 7.17 6.86 10.62
N GLY A 40 6.86 5.82 9.86
CA GLY A 40 7.71 5.35 8.77
C GLY A 40 7.34 3.96 8.29
N ALA A 41 8.13 3.48 7.35
CA ALA A 41 8.11 2.12 6.85
C ALA A 41 9.54 1.63 6.68
N GLU A 42 9.72 0.33 6.53
CA GLU A 42 11.03 -0.28 6.37
C GLU A 42 11.45 -0.37 4.91
N GLY A 43 12.75 -0.23 4.67
CA GLY A 43 13.42 -0.48 3.40
C GLY A 43 14.84 -0.97 3.65
N LEU A 44 15.27 -2.00 2.92
CA LEU A 44 16.62 -2.55 3.02
C LEU A 44 17.67 -1.45 2.77
N ASP A 45 18.84 -1.63 3.38
CA ASP A 45 19.99 -0.76 3.14
C ASP A 45 20.51 -0.92 1.70
N SER A 46 21.42 -0.05 1.28
CA SER A 46 22.10 -0.19 0.00
C SER A 46 22.90 -1.51 -0.08
N ALA A 47 23.07 -2.06 -1.28
CA ALA A 47 23.90 -3.26 -1.48
C ALA A 47 25.30 -3.07 -0.91
N GLU A 48 25.90 -1.88 -1.09
CA GLU A 48 27.21 -1.53 -0.57
C GLU A 48 27.31 -1.69 0.95
N VAL A 49 26.32 -1.18 1.71
CA VAL A 49 26.27 -1.33 3.16
C VAL A 49 26.04 -2.77 3.55
N MET A 50 25.14 -3.47 2.87
CA MET A 50 24.82 -4.86 3.19
C MET A 50 26.02 -5.76 2.93
N GLU A 51 26.71 -5.65 1.80
CA GLU A 51 27.89 -6.45 1.45
C GLU A 51 29.08 -6.18 2.37
N GLU A 52 29.27 -4.93 2.81
CA GLU A 52 30.38 -4.55 3.66
C GLU A 52 30.15 -4.91 5.14
N ARG A 53 28.91 -4.81 5.62
CA ARG A 53 28.61 -4.74 7.05
C ARG A 53 27.72 -5.86 7.59
N TYR A 54 26.91 -6.51 6.73
CA TYR A 54 26.02 -7.55 7.21
C TYR A 54 26.75 -8.89 7.36
N PRO A 55 26.30 -9.75 8.29
CA PRO A 55 26.78 -11.12 8.36
C PRO A 55 26.64 -11.84 7.00
N ARG A 56 27.70 -12.54 6.57
CA ARG A 56 27.71 -13.22 5.26
C ARG A 56 26.60 -14.27 5.12
N GLU A 57 26.22 -14.90 6.21
CA GLU A 57 25.14 -15.88 6.25
C GLU A 57 23.76 -15.28 5.92
N TRP A 58 23.56 -13.97 6.10
CA TRP A 58 22.33 -13.27 5.72
C TRP A 58 22.26 -13.02 4.22
N LEU A 59 23.40 -12.92 3.55
CA LEU A 59 23.51 -12.54 2.15
C LEU A 59 23.74 -13.72 1.19
N ARG A 60 23.65 -14.97 1.69
CA ARG A 60 23.86 -16.16 0.86
C ARG A 60 22.82 -16.26 -0.26
N GLU A 61 23.27 -16.68 -1.42
CA GLU A 61 22.38 -17.01 -2.53
C GLU A 61 21.68 -18.38 -2.35
N PRO A 62 20.44 -18.56 -2.81
CA PRO A 62 19.56 -17.48 -3.25
C PRO A 62 19.26 -16.52 -2.09
N PHE A 63 19.25 -15.23 -2.38
CA PHE A 63 19.02 -14.21 -1.33
C PHE A 63 17.61 -14.35 -0.75
N ASP A 64 17.55 -14.35 0.60
CA ASP A 64 16.29 -14.40 1.34
C ASP A 64 16.33 -13.34 2.45
N PRO A 65 15.52 -12.27 2.34
CA PRO A 65 15.48 -11.22 3.36
C PRO A 65 15.01 -11.73 4.73
N GLY A 66 14.33 -12.88 4.79
CA GLY A 66 13.95 -13.54 6.05
C GLY A 66 15.13 -14.00 6.90
N ARG A 67 16.34 -14.10 6.31
CA ARG A 67 17.58 -14.39 7.06
C ARG A 67 18.15 -13.19 7.82
N ILE A 68 17.70 -11.99 7.49
CA ILE A 68 18.15 -10.79 8.21
C ILE A 68 17.48 -10.79 9.58
N VAL A 69 18.27 -11.23 10.58
CA VAL A 69 17.79 -11.40 11.95
C VAL A 69 17.79 -10.05 12.67
N ARG A 70 16.88 -9.18 12.26
CA ARG A 70 16.59 -7.95 12.99
C ARG A 70 15.08 -7.80 13.10
N SER A 71 14.68 -7.57 14.32
CA SER A 71 13.33 -7.37 14.82
C SER A 71 12.23 -7.34 13.74
N GLN A 72 11.82 -6.23 13.26
CA GLN A 72 10.64 -6.10 12.41
C GLN A 72 10.93 -6.35 10.93
N THR A 73 12.18 -6.24 10.49
CA THR A 73 12.58 -6.44 9.10
C THR A 73 12.30 -7.84 8.58
N LYS A 74 12.48 -8.84 9.44
CA LYS A 74 12.20 -10.23 9.09
C LYS A 74 10.77 -10.44 8.64
N SER A 75 9.82 -9.69 9.23
CA SER A 75 8.42 -9.80 8.88
C SER A 75 8.05 -9.09 7.57
N PHE A 76 8.69 -7.97 7.25
CA PHE A 76 8.28 -7.14 6.12
C PHE A 76 8.84 -7.59 4.80
N SER A 77 10.15 -7.83 4.76
CA SER A 77 10.86 -8.03 3.50
C SER A 77 10.66 -9.42 2.90
N GLY A 78 10.20 -10.40 3.68
CA GLY A 78 10.12 -11.79 3.23
C GLY A 78 8.74 -12.27 2.81
N PHE A 79 7.66 -11.56 3.22
CA PHE A 79 6.32 -12.17 3.15
C PHE A 79 5.22 -11.26 2.60
N PHE A 80 5.51 -9.96 2.41
CA PHE A 80 4.52 -8.98 1.93
C PHE A 80 4.68 -8.60 0.48
N TYR A 81 5.84 -8.89 -0.09
CA TYR A 81 6.14 -8.62 -1.49
C TYR A 81 6.26 -9.93 -2.25
N ASP A 82 5.96 -9.89 -3.52
CA ASP A 82 6.27 -11.00 -4.41
C ASP A 82 7.76 -11.33 -4.32
N ALA A 83 8.10 -12.60 -4.46
CA ALA A 83 9.50 -13.02 -4.45
C ALA A 83 10.28 -12.29 -5.53
N GLN A 84 11.43 -11.75 -5.17
CA GLN A 84 12.36 -11.11 -6.09
C GLN A 84 13.47 -12.09 -6.46
N GLU A 85 14.10 -11.87 -7.61
CA GLU A 85 15.11 -12.79 -8.16
C GLU A 85 16.41 -12.78 -7.35
N ASP A 86 16.81 -11.58 -6.89
CA ASP A 86 18.09 -11.36 -6.21
C ASP A 86 18.00 -10.28 -5.10
N MET A 87 19.10 -10.05 -4.42
CA MET A 87 19.24 -9.04 -3.37
C MET A 87 18.91 -7.63 -3.88
N GLN A 88 19.32 -7.28 -5.10
CA GLN A 88 19.09 -5.96 -5.67
C GLN A 88 17.59 -5.72 -5.94
N GLY A 89 16.88 -6.73 -6.41
CA GLY A 89 15.42 -6.71 -6.55
C GLY A 89 14.73 -6.45 -5.21
N TRP A 90 15.14 -7.15 -4.15
CA TRP A 90 14.60 -6.95 -2.81
C TRP A 90 14.89 -5.56 -2.24
N ILE A 91 16.11 -5.03 -2.43
CA ILE A 91 16.47 -3.65 -2.04
C ILE A 91 15.54 -2.66 -2.75
N SER A 92 15.48 -2.76 -4.07
CA SER A 92 14.66 -1.87 -4.89
C SER A 92 13.17 -1.94 -4.50
N ARG A 93 12.65 -3.14 -4.28
CA ARG A 93 11.23 -3.34 -3.94
C ARG A 93 10.88 -2.79 -2.57
N SER A 94 11.67 -3.10 -1.54
CA SER A 94 11.42 -2.62 -0.18
C SER A 94 11.59 -1.10 -0.06
N GLN A 95 12.59 -0.52 -0.70
CA GLN A 95 12.79 0.94 -0.72
C GLN A 95 11.69 1.68 -1.47
N ARG A 96 11.15 1.11 -2.54
CA ARG A 96 10.00 1.68 -3.28
C ARG A 96 8.75 1.71 -2.41
N TYR A 97 8.49 0.64 -1.66
CA TYR A 97 7.41 0.62 -0.71
C TYR A 97 7.61 1.64 0.43
N GLN A 98 8.83 1.70 0.98
CA GLN A 98 9.19 2.69 1.99
C GLN A 98 8.94 4.12 1.48
N ALA A 99 9.34 4.42 0.24
CA ALA A 99 9.13 5.73 -0.38
C ALA A 99 7.64 6.06 -0.53
N PHE A 100 6.84 5.11 -1.04
CA PHE A 100 5.39 5.27 -1.17
C PHE A 100 4.72 5.55 0.19
N ALA A 101 5.00 4.73 1.19
CA ALA A 101 4.44 4.86 2.53
C ALA A 101 4.87 6.17 3.22
N THR A 102 6.14 6.53 3.10
CA THR A 102 6.68 7.79 3.64
C THR A 102 5.97 9.00 3.04
N ARG A 103 5.82 9.04 1.72
CA ARG A 103 5.12 10.11 1.02
C ARG A 103 3.66 10.18 1.45
N MET A 104 2.93 9.06 1.39
CA MET A 104 1.51 8.99 1.72
C MET A 104 1.24 9.50 3.13
N MET A 105 2.03 9.05 4.12
CA MET A 105 1.87 9.48 5.51
C MET A 105 2.22 10.95 5.70
N THR A 106 3.34 11.42 5.14
CA THR A 106 3.77 12.83 5.26
C THR A 106 2.75 13.78 4.66
N GLU A 107 2.25 13.48 3.46
CA GLU A 107 1.24 14.30 2.79
C GLU A 107 -0.10 14.28 3.55
N ALA A 108 -0.51 13.11 4.08
CA ALA A 108 -1.72 13.00 4.87
C ALA A 108 -1.64 13.84 6.16
N PHE A 109 -0.50 13.86 6.85
CA PHE A 109 -0.27 14.72 8.00
C PHE A 109 -0.34 16.20 7.62
N ARG A 110 0.27 16.57 6.51
CA ARG A 110 0.32 17.98 6.08
C ARG A 110 -1.03 18.51 5.61
N ARG A 111 -1.96 17.65 5.20
CA ARG A 111 -3.33 18.07 4.84
C ARG A 111 -4.19 18.50 6.03
N ASP A 112 -3.77 18.23 7.27
CA ASP A 112 -4.52 18.58 8.47
C ASP A 112 -3.88 19.77 9.22
N ASP A 113 -4.53 20.91 9.20
CA ASP A 113 -4.09 22.15 9.87
C ASP A 113 -3.92 22.01 11.39
N ARG A 114 -4.46 20.96 12.00
CA ARG A 114 -4.29 20.68 13.43
C ARG A 114 -3.00 19.93 13.73
N MET A 115 -2.35 19.36 12.72
CA MET A 115 -1.06 18.70 12.84
C MET A 115 0.06 19.73 12.88
N VAL A 116 0.64 19.96 14.04
CA VAL A 116 1.69 20.96 14.24
C VAL A 116 3.11 20.41 14.09
N SER A 117 3.26 19.10 14.14
CA SER A 117 4.57 18.46 14.04
C SER A 117 4.41 16.99 13.58
N ASN A 118 5.24 16.58 12.65
CA ASN A 118 5.41 15.17 12.30
C ASN A 118 6.90 14.86 12.14
N ALA A 119 7.35 13.76 12.71
CA ALA A 119 8.76 13.36 12.69
C ALA A 119 8.91 11.97 12.12
N ILE A 120 9.67 11.85 11.03
CA ILE A 120 9.98 10.54 10.46
C ILE A 120 10.91 9.74 11.39
N HIS A 121 10.66 8.49 11.53
CA HIS A 121 11.50 7.55 12.27
C HIS A 121 11.98 6.44 11.32
N LEU A 122 13.25 6.52 10.87
CA LEU A 122 14.37 7.40 11.22
C LEU A 122 14.85 8.20 10.00
N PHE A 123 15.54 9.31 10.26
CA PHE A 123 16.21 10.07 9.19
C PHE A 123 17.48 9.35 8.71
N ILE A 124 18.33 8.89 9.63
CA ILE A 124 19.60 8.21 9.34
C ILE A 124 19.87 7.09 10.36
N ASP A 125 20.41 5.98 9.90
CA ASP A 125 20.91 4.93 10.78
C ASP A 125 22.28 5.30 11.39
N ALA A 126 22.47 4.99 12.67
CA ALA A 126 23.76 5.16 13.35
C ALA A 126 24.76 4.07 12.96
N TRP A 127 24.27 2.87 12.61
CA TRP A 127 25.05 1.72 12.16
C TRP A 127 24.22 0.82 11.25
N PRO A 128 24.87 -0.10 10.51
CA PRO A 128 24.19 -0.98 9.57
C PRO A 128 23.09 -1.80 10.24
N SER A 129 21.98 -2.00 9.52
CA SER A 129 20.87 -2.84 9.96
C SER A 129 20.28 -2.44 11.32
N GLY A 130 20.29 -1.14 11.65
CA GLY A 130 19.71 -0.66 12.90
C GLY A 130 18.24 -1.03 13.04
N TRP A 131 17.38 -0.33 12.33
CA TRP A 131 15.94 -0.60 12.28
C TRP A 131 15.41 -0.75 10.86
N MET A 132 16.23 -0.47 9.84
CA MET A 132 15.86 -0.37 8.43
C MET A 132 14.74 0.62 8.10
N LYS A 133 14.29 1.40 9.06
CA LYS A 133 13.28 2.46 8.90
C LYS A 133 13.86 3.78 8.49
N SER A 134 15.16 3.95 8.63
CA SER A 134 15.85 5.14 8.16
C SER A 134 15.67 5.33 6.67
N ILE A 135 15.52 6.60 6.28
CA ILE A 135 15.44 7.00 4.87
C ILE A 135 16.82 7.25 4.28
N MET A 136 17.85 7.18 5.10
CA MET A 136 19.26 7.27 4.75
C MET A 136 20.04 6.22 5.54
N ASP A 137 20.93 5.48 4.91
CA ASP A 137 21.70 4.45 5.57
C ASP A 137 22.86 5.02 6.43
N CYS A 138 23.59 4.15 7.11
CA CYS A 138 24.68 4.57 8.01
C CYS A 138 25.87 5.23 7.31
N LYS A 139 26.04 5.06 6.00
CA LYS A 139 27.02 5.77 5.17
C LYS A 139 26.49 7.08 4.60
N ARG A 140 25.23 7.45 4.95
CA ARG A 140 24.52 8.62 4.44
C ARG A 140 24.17 8.50 2.96
N ILE A 141 24.03 7.28 2.44
CA ILE A 141 23.49 7.02 1.12
C ILE A 141 21.97 7.13 1.22
N PRO A 142 21.33 8.04 0.46
CA PRO A 142 19.89 8.22 0.51
C PRO A 142 19.16 7.03 -0.11
N LYS A 143 18.16 6.50 0.61
CA LYS A 143 17.20 5.54 0.06
C LYS A 143 16.14 6.28 -0.77
N GLN A 144 15.32 5.57 -1.54
CA GLN A 144 14.25 6.19 -2.32
C GLN A 144 13.31 7.04 -1.45
N ALA A 145 13.08 6.62 -0.21
CA ALA A 145 12.25 7.34 0.75
C ALA A 145 12.79 8.72 1.15
N TYR A 146 14.10 8.96 1.06
CA TYR A 146 14.67 10.28 1.31
C TYR A 146 14.13 11.32 0.31
N PHE A 147 14.12 10.96 -0.97
CA PHE A 147 13.62 11.86 -2.02
C PHE A 147 12.10 12.04 -1.92
N ALA A 148 11.37 10.97 -1.65
CA ALA A 148 9.92 11.04 -1.42
C ALA A 148 9.56 11.93 -0.22
N TYR A 149 10.34 11.86 0.87
CA TYR A 149 10.16 12.70 2.05
C TYR A 149 10.50 14.17 1.76
N ARG A 150 11.64 14.42 1.09
CA ARG A 150 12.02 15.77 0.65
C ARG A 150 10.91 16.43 -0.18
N ASP A 151 10.38 15.69 -1.15
CA ASP A 151 9.36 16.21 -2.07
C ASP A 151 8.02 16.42 -1.34
N ALA A 152 7.65 15.49 -0.44
CA ALA A 152 6.46 15.65 0.41
C ALA A 152 6.58 16.80 1.43
N LEU A 153 7.79 17.30 1.71
CA LEU A 153 8.05 18.48 2.56
C LEU A 153 8.28 19.77 1.75
N ALA A 154 8.00 19.79 0.46
CA ALA A 154 8.09 21.02 -0.33
C ALA A 154 7.31 22.14 0.36
N PRO A 155 7.87 23.36 0.55
CA PRO A 155 7.23 24.43 1.32
C PRO A 155 5.84 24.81 0.80
N LEU A 156 5.64 24.73 -0.50
CA LEU A 156 4.32 24.80 -1.14
C LEU A 156 4.11 23.51 -1.90
N LEU A 157 3.12 22.73 -1.49
CA LEU A 157 2.85 21.38 -1.99
C LEU A 157 1.41 21.24 -2.46
N VAL A 158 1.23 20.67 -3.64
CA VAL A 158 -0.05 20.07 -4.05
C VAL A 158 -0.08 18.63 -3.56
N SER A 159 -1.10 18.26 -2.79
CA SER A 159 -1.35 16.89 -2.34
C SER A 159 -2.65 16.38 -2.92
N LEU A 160 -2.62 15.23 -3.56
CA LEU A 160 -3.78 14.56 -4.13
C LEU A 160 -4.32 13.50 -3.17
N ARG A 161 -5.64 13.34 -3.18
CA ARG A 161 -6.32 12.25 -2.49
C ARG A 161 -7.39 11.66 -3.39
N THR A 162 -7.34 10.35 -3.57
CA THR A 162 -8.37 9.55 -4.22
C THR A 162 -9.07 8.68 -3.17
N ASP A 163 -10.30 8.25 -3.43
CA ASP A 163 -10.99 7.33 -2.53
C ASP A 163 -10.41 5.92 -2.60
N ARG A 164 -9.87 5.54 -3.76
CA ARG A 164 -9.32 4.20 -4.05
C ARG A 164 -8.21 4.24 -5.10
N PHE A 165 -7.50 3.13 -5.26
CA PHE A 165 -6.42 2.98 -6.24
C PHE A 165 -6.80 2.11 -7.45
N ALA A 166 -7.92 1.38 -7.38
CA ALA A 166 -8.42 0.51 -8.45
C ALA A 166 -9.89 0.79 -8.71
N TYR A 167 -10.24 0.88 -9.99
CA TYR A 167 -11.58 1.19 -10.49
C TYR A 167 -12.03 0.16 -11.51
N THR A 168 -13.33 -0.05 -11.60
CA THR A 168 -13.96 -0.75 -12.73
C THR A 168 -14.22 0.26 -13.85
N ALA A 169 -14.04 -0.14 -15.11
CA ALA A 169 -14.37 0.69 -16.24
C ALA A 169 -15.86 1.12 -16.19
N GLY A 170 -16.10 2.41 -16.42
CA GLY A 170 -17.43 3.04 -16.27
C GLY A 170 -17.67 3.69 -14.92
N GLU A 171 -16.82 3.49 -13.91
CA GLU A 171 -16.87 4.26 -12.65
C GLU A 171 -16.31 5.67 -12.85
N THR A 172 -16.51 6.52 -11.85
CA THR A 172 -15.93 7.85 -11.80
C THR A 172 -14.74 7.87 -10.84
N ILE A 173 -13.61 8.31 -11.33
CA ILE A 173 -12.41 8.60 -10.52
C ILE A 173 -12.63 9.95 -9.85
N GLN A 174 -12.74 9.96 -8.53
CA GLN A 174 -12.84 11.19 -7.74
C GLN A 174 -11.48 11.55 -7.16
N ILE A 175 -11.10 12.82 -7.33
CA ILE A 175 -9.81 13.34 -6.92
C ILE A 175 -10.03 14.60 -6.13
N GLU A 176 -9.44 14.68 -4.96
CA GLU A 176 -9.38 15.88 -4.16
C GLU A 176 -7.95 16.41 -4.16
N ALA A 177 -7.81 17.72 -4.31
CA ALA A 177 -6.55 18.42 -4.24
C ALA A 177 -6.51 19.36 -3.05
N PHE A 178 -5.40 19.31 -2.34
CA PHE A 178 -5.06 20.15 -1.21
C PHE A 178 -3.82 20.96 -1.53
N LEU A 179 -3.75 22.21 -1.05
CA LEU A 179 -2.52 22.98 -0.98
C LEU A 179 -2.04 23.03 0.47
N CYS A 180 -0.82 22.57 0.68
CA CYS A 180 -0.11 22.66 1.95
C CYS A 180 0.96 23.74 1.81
N ASN A 181 0.80 24.87 2.49
CA ASN A 181 1.69 26.02 2.41
C ASN A 181 2.34 26.29 3.77
N ASP A 182 3.61 25.94 3.90
CA ASP A 182 4.42 26.21 5.11
C ASP A 182 5.16 27.55 5.02
N THR A 183 4.90 28.36 3.98
CA THR A 183 5.51 29.68 3.82
C THR A 183 4.68 30.78 4.49
N ALA A 184 5.34 31.86 4.85
CA ALA A 184 4.67 33.08 5.37
C ALA A 184 4.00 33.91 4.27
N LYS A 185 3.85 33.42 3.05
CA LYS A 185 3.29 34.14 1.90
C LYS A 185 2.01 33.48 1.42
N SER A 186 0.97 34.29 1.26
CA SER A 186 -0.22 33.86 0.52
C SER A 186 -0.05 34.15 -0.98
N GLY A 187 -0.72 33.38 -1.83
CA GLY A 187 -0.66 33.60 -3.27
C GLY A 187 -1.82 32.99 -4.04
N ALA A 188 -2.09 33.56 -5.21
CA ALA A 188 -3.05 33.04 -6.17
C ALA A 188 -2.31 32.20 -7.21
N TYR A 189 -2.90 31.06 -7.57
CA TYR A 189 -2.35 30.05 -8.47
C TYR A 189 -3.43 29.51 -9.40
N THR A 190 -3.00 28.73 -10.39
CA THR A 190 -3.89 27.86 -11.18
C THR A 190 -3.49 26.42 -10.92
N LEU A 191 -4.45 25.59 -10.53
CA LEU A 191 -4.26 24.15 -10.41
C LEU A 191 -4.78 23.46 -11.68
N ALA A 192 -3.88 22.76 -12.38
CA ALA A 192 -4.21 21.96 -13.54
C ALA A 192 -4.22 20.47 -13.17
N PHE A 193 -5.26 19.75 -13.57
CA PHE A 193 -5.35 18.30 -13.50
C PHE A 193 -5.15 17.72 -14.89
N GLU A 194 -4.34 16.68 -14.98
CA GLU A 194 -4.00 16.00 -16.23
C GLU A 194 -4.10 14.49 -16.01
N LEU A 195 -4.88 13.80 -16.83
CA LEU A 195 -4.99 12.35 -16.79
C LEU A 195 -4.30 11.75 -18.02
N TYR A 196 -3.35 10.87 -17.77
CA TYR A 196 -2.56 10.19 -18.80
C TYR A 196 -2.85 8.69 -18.79
N ASN A 197 -2.83 8.08 -19.96
CA ASN A 197 -2.89 6.62 -20.09
C ASN A 197 -1.48 5.97 -19.94
N GLU A 198 -1.43 4.64 -20.02
CA GLU A 198 -0.19 3.87 -19.87
C GLU A 198 0.87 4.17 -20.96
N GLN A 199 0.44 4.68 -22.13
CA GLN A 199 1.33 5.16 -23.21
C GLN A 199 1.75 6.62 -23.05
N ASN A 200 1.48 7.21 -21.87
CA ASN A 200 1.78 8.60 -21.55
C ASN A 200 1.06 9.62 -22.48
N LYS A 201 -0.09 9.24 -23.02
CA LYS A 201 -0.96 10.12 -23.80
C LYS A 201 -1.92 10.83 -22.86
N LEU A 202 -1.99 12.16 -22.97
CA LEU A 202 -2.99 12.96 -22.26
C LEU A 202 -4.40 12.57 -22.75
N ILE A 203 -5.24 12.11 -21.82
CA ILE A 203 -6.62 11.72 -22.10
C ILE A 203 -7.56 12.87 -21.78
N GLN A 204 -7.36 13.49 -20.61
CA GLN A 204 -8.24 14.54 -20.12
C GLN A 204 -7.47 15.57 -19.29
N THR A 205 -7.96 16.80 -19.28
CA THR A 205 -7.40 17.89 -18.48
C THR A 205 -8.51 18.79 -17.93
N GLY A 206 -8.22 19.41 -16.78
CA GLY A 206 -9.07 20.43 -16.18
C GLY A 206 -8.22 21.49 -15.50
N ARG A 207 -8.75 22.70 -15.33
CA ARG A 207 -8.06 23.78 -14.59
C ARG A 207 -9.03 24.49 -13.66
N VAL A 208 -8.55 24.82 -12.47
CA VAL A 208 -9.29 25.57 -11.47
C VAL A 208 -8.41 26.66 -10.87
N PRO A 209 -8.98 27.81 -10.48
CA PRO A 209 -8.24 28.79 -9.68
C PRO A 209 -7.96 28.20 -8.30
N ALA A 210 -6.80 28.51 -7.75
CA ALA A 210 -6.35 28.05 -6.44
C ALA A 210 -5.77 29.22 -5.65
N HIS A 211 -5.93 29.17 -4.34
CA HIS A 211 -5.33 30.15 -3.42
C HIS A 211 -4.65 29.40 -2.27
N ALA A 212 -3.41 29.77 -1.99
CA ALA A 212 -2.67 29.25 -0.83
C ALA A 212 -2.57 30.33 0.22
N ASP A 213 -3.19 30.12 1.38
CA ASP A 213 -3.01 30.97 2.55
C ASP A 213 -1.67 30.67 3.22
N ALA A 214 -1.06 31.72 3.82
CA ALA A 214 0.19 31.58 4.53
C ALA A 214 0.07 30.63 5.73
N CYS A 215 1.03 29.73 5.89
CA CYS A 215 1.11 28.76 7.01
C CYS A 215 -0.18 27.93 7.19
N ARG A 216 -0.79 27.47 6.09
CA ARG A 216 -2.02 26.70 6.11
C ARG A 216 -2.03 25.56 5.09
N ALA A 217 -2.78 24.51 5.45
CA ALA A 217 -3.24 23.51 4.53
C ALA A 217 -4.74 23.67 4.27
N ALA A 218 -5.15 23.60 3.01
CA ALA A 218 -6.55 23.75 2.63
C ALA A 218 -6.93 22.81 1.49
N TYR A 219 -8.15 22.28 1.55
CA TYR A 219 -8.82 21.69 0.39
C TYR A 219 -9.08 22.80 -0.63
N ILE A 220 -8.75 22.53 -1.90
CA ILE A 220 -8.88 23.51 -2.97
C ILE A 220 -10.01 23.15 -3.93
N ALA A 221 -10.00 21.91 -4.42
CA ALA A 221 -10.94 21.48 -5.44
C ALA A 221 -11.04 19.96 -5.51
N SER A 222 -12.15 19.51 -6.08
CA SER A 222 -12.28 18.13 -6.60
C SER A 222 -12.28 18.15 -8.12
N ALA A 223 -11.74 17.10 -8.72
CA ALA A 223 -11.92 16.78 -10.12
C ALA A 223 -12.52 15.38 -10.25
N GLU A 224 -13.32 15.20 -11.31
CA GLU A 224 -13.91 13.90 -11.65
C GLU A 224 -13.50 13.53 -13.07
N PHE A 225 -13.06 12.28 -13.22
CA PHE A 225 -12.69 11.72 -14.51
C PHE A 225 -13.35 10.36 -14.71
N PRO A 226 -13.83 10.02 -15.92
CA PRO A 226 -14.34 8.69 -16.19
C PRO A 226 -13.17 7.67 -16.12
N ALA A 227 -13.39 6.57 -15.44
CA ALA A 227 -12.49 5.43 -15.44
C ALA A 227 -12.72 4.65 -16.73
N GLU A 228 -11.97 4.95 -17.78
CA GLU A 228 -12.10 4.32 -19.07
C GLU A 228 -10.84 3.54 -19.45
N THR A 229 -11.01 2.37 -20.03
CA THR A 229 -9.94 1.59 -20.64
C THR A 229 -10.48 0.72 -21.77
N ALA A 230 -9.69 0.59 -22.83
CA ALA A 230 -9.95 -0.37 -23.91
C ALA A 230 -9.28 -1.73 -23.67
N GLN A 231 -8.46 -1.84 -22.61
CA GLN A 231 -7.71 -3.03 -22.25
C GLN A 231 -8.33 -3.70 -21.03
N ASP A 232 -8.08 -4.99 -20.83
CA ASP A 232 -8.53 -5.71 -19.63
C ASP A 232 -8.08 -5.03 -18.33
N ARG A 233 -6.90 -4.39 -18.37
CA ARG A 233 -6.29 -3.63 -17.28
C ARG A 233 -5.42 -2.53 -17.84
N GLU A 234 -5.52 -1.34 -17.30
CA GLU A 234 -4.68 -0.21 -17.68
C GLU A 234 -4.29 0.61 -16.45
N THR A 235 -3.07 1.11 -16.43
CA THR A 235 -2.62 2.05 -15.41
C THR A 235 -2.75 3.48 -15.93
N LEU A 236 -3.55 4.28 -15.23
CA LEU A 236 -3.67 5.70 -15.50
C LEU A 236 -2.74 6.49 -14.55
N THR A 237 -2.16 7.56 -15.05
CA THR A 237 -1.39 8.52 -14.24
C THR A 237 -2.17 9.83 -14.16
N LEU A 238 -2.61 10.15 -12.98
CA LEU A 238 -3.15 11.45 -12.66
C LEU A 238 -2.03 12.36 -12.22
N ARG A 239 -1.90 13.53 -12.85
CA ARG A 239 -0.97 14.58 -12.47
C ARG A 239 -1.73 15.83 -12.08
N ALA A 240 -1.29 16.49 -11.01
CA ALA A 240 -1.74 17.82 -10.65
C ALA A 240 -0.56 18.78 -10.68
N VAL A 241 -0.72 19.92 -11.34
CA VAL A 241 0.32 20.91 -11.57
C VAL A 241 -0.15 22.26 -11.04
N LEU A 242 0.61 22.85 -10.12
CA LEU A 242 0.38 24.18 -9.60
C LEU A 242 1.17 25.20 -10.41
N LEU A 243 0.46 26.14 -11.01
CA LEU A 243 1.03 27.19 -11.86
C LEU A 243 0.89 28.56 -11.17
N ASP A 244 1.93 29.36 -11.24
CA ASP A 244 1.89 30.75 -10.80
C ASP A 244 1.16 31.68 -11.80
N GLY A 245 1.15 32.97 -11.52
CA GLY A 245 0.52 33.99 -12.37
C GLY A 245 1.17 34.17 -13.75
N ASN A 246 2.39 33.67 -13.95
CA ASN A 246 3.09 33.68 -15.22
C ASN A 246 2.88 32.37 -16.02
N GLY A 247 2.29 31.37 -15.38
CA GLY A 247 2.13 30.03 -15.95
C GLY A 247 3.33 29.10 -15.70
N ASP A 248 4.26 29.49 -14.83
CA ASP A 248 5.40 28.67 -14.46
C ASP A 248 5.00 27.61 -13.42
N VAL A 249 5.57 26.42 -13.52
CA VAL A 249 5.30 25.31 -12.59
C VAL A 249 5.97 25.60 -11.25
N VAL A 250 5.17 25.69 -10.22
CA VAL A 250 5.64 25.90 -8.84
C VAL A 250 5.80 24.58 -8.10
N ASN A 251 4.86 23.67 -8.29
CA ASN A 251 4.89 22.31 -7.72
C ASN A 251 4.03 21.39 -8.57
N ASP A 252 4.35 20.10 -8.55
CA ASP A 252 3.52 19.08 -9.18
C ASP A 252 3.56 17.78 -8.38
N THR A 253 2.56 16.94 -8.61
CA THR A 253 2.42 15.65 -7.97
C THR A 253 1.74 14.67 -8.90
N GLU A 254 2.01 13.37 -8.72
CA GLU A 254 1.42 12.30 -9.49
C GLU A 254 0.81 11.21 -8.60
N GLN A 255 -0.31 10.67 -9.06
CA GLN A 255 -0.99 9.51 -8.48
C GLN A 255 -1.25 8.48 -9.56
N LYS A 256 -0.81 7.23 -9.36
CA LYS A 256 -1.13 6.11 -10.26
C LYS A 256 -2.39 5.41 -9.80
N LEU A 257 -3.27 5.12 -10.74
CA LEU A 257 -4.53 4.43 -10.56
C LEU A 257 -4.61 3.27 -11.56
N THR A 258 -5.37 2.24 -11.23
CA THR A 258 -5.58 1.10 -12.14
C THR A 258 -7.06 1.00 -12.50
N VAL A 259 -7.35 0.89 -13.79
CA VAL A 259 -8.71 0.63 -14.29
C VAL A 259 -8.76 -0.76 -14.86
N PHE A 260 -9.78 -1.51 -14.49
CA PHE A 260 -10.06 -2.86 -14.97
C PHE A 260 -11.36 -2.89 -15.75
N GLN A 261 -11.41 -3.61 -16.86
CA GLN A 261 -12.69 -4.00 -17.47
C GLN A 261 -13.47 -4.84 -16.47
N ASP A 262 -14.79 -4.67 -16.47
CA ASP A 262 -15.65 -5.51 -15.64
C ASP A 262 -15.63 -6.97 -16.10
N VAL A 263 -15.86 -7.87 -15.18
CA VAL A 263 -15.88 -9.31 -15.45
C VAL A 263 -17.11 -9.96 -14.84
N THR A 264 -17.60 -11.01 -15.47
CA THR A 264 -18.67 -11.83 -14.91
C THR A 264 -18.07 -12.94 -14.06
N VAL A 265 -18.55 -13.08 -12.84
CA VAL A 265 -18.24 -14.23 -11.96
C VAL A 265 -19.31 -15.28 -12.17
N VAL A 266 -18.91 -16.44 -12.67
CA VAL A 266 -19.77 -17.61 -12.82
C VAL A 266 -19.31 -18.65 -11.81
N PRO A 267 -20.13 -18.96 -10.78
CA PRO A 267 -19.84 -20.04 -9.84
C PRO A 267 -19.65 -21.37 -10.55
N ASN A 268 -18.78 -22.22 -10.00
CA ASN A 268 -18.50 -23.56 -10.50
C ASN A 268 -18.69 -24.55 -9.35
N ASP A 269 -19.55 -25.53 -9.51
CA ASP A 269 -19.90 -26.53 -8.48
C ASP A 269 -18.70 -27.45 -8.09
N ASP A 270 -17.69 -27.51 -8.96
CA ASP A 270 -16.45 -28.24 -8.68
C ASP A 270 -15.44 -27.43 -7.86
N VAL A 271 -15.76 -26.18 -7.48
CA VAL A 271 -14.92 -25.29 -6.67
C VAL A 271 -15.64 -24.87 -5.40
N VAL A 272 -15.06 -25.21 -4.25
CA VAL A 272 -15.58 -24.83 -2.93
C VAL A 272 -14.66 -23.76 -2.36
N ILE A 273 -15.16 -22.52 -2.24
CA ILE A 273 -14.41 -21.40 -1.66
C ILE A 273 -14.87 -21.19 -0.23
N LEU A 274 -13.93 -21.21 0.72
CA LEU A 274 -14.17 -21.12 2.15
C LEU A 274 -13.42 -19.91 2.75
N LYS A 275 -14.13 -19.09 3.52
CA LYS A 275 -13.54 -18.20 4.53
C LYS A 275 -13.83 -18.82 5.90
N LEU A 276 -12.78 -19.03 6.69
CA LEU A 276 -12.86 -19.76 7.95
C LEU A 276 -12.68 -18.80 9.14
N GLU A 277 -13.47 -19.02 10.17
CA GLU A 277 -13.33 -18.32 11.45
C GLU A 277 -12.09 -18.79 12.23
N PRO A 278 -11.55 -17.98 13.17
CA PRO A 278 -10.44 -18.42 14.01
C PRO A 278 -10.72 -19.75 14.72
N GLY A 279 -9.73 -20.65 14.73
CA GLY A 279 -9.83 -21.97 15.34
C GLY A 279 -9.23 -23.10 14.51
N LEU A 280 -9.55 -24.32 14.87
CA LEU A 280 -9.16 -25.55 14.18
C LEU A 280 -10.31 -26.04 13.29
N HIS A 281 -10.01 -26.35 12.05
CA HIS A 281 -10.96 -26.86 11.07
C HIS A 281 -10.40 -28.09 10.37
N THR A 282 -11.28 -28.88 9.77
CA THR A 282 -10.88 -29.94 8.83
C THR A 282 -11.42 -29.61 7.45
N VAL A 283 -10.54 -29.44 6.46
CA VAL A 283 -10.91 -29.14 5.07
C VAL A 283 -10.15 -30.07 4.15
N ALA A 284 -10.87 -30.74 3.25
CA ALA A 284 -10.29 -31.69 2.26
C ALA A 284 -9.30 -32.69 2.91
N GLY A 285 -9.63 -33.22 4.08
CA GLY A 285 -8.86 -34.19 4.84
C GLY A 285 -7.69 -33.62 5.66
N GLU A 286 -7.43 -32.31 5.60
CA GLU A 286 -6.32 -31.68 6.30
C GLU A 286 -6.79 -30.84 7.49
N THR A 287 -5.94 -30.72 8.51
CA THR A 287 -6.16 -29.84 9.65
C THR A 287 -5.69 -28.43 9.34
N VAL A 288 -6.59 -27.48 9.41
CA VAL A 288 -6.37 -26.05 9.16
C VAL A 288 -6.40 -25.30 10.47
N THR A 289 -5.34 -24.55 10.77
CA THR A 289 -5.32 -23.65 11.94
C THR A 289 -5.47 -22.21 11.49
N VAL A 290 -6.54 -21.54 11.90
CA VAL A 290 -6.84 -20.14 11.58
C VAL A 290 -6.59 -19.25 12.79
N LYS A 291 -5.87 -18.14 12.58
CA LYS A 291 -5.56 -17.14 13.63
C LYS A 291 -5.88 -15.73 13.17
N PRO A 292 -6.31 -14.83 14.08
CA PRO A 292 -6.38 -13.40 13.79
C PRO A 292 -5.03 -12.84 13.33
N CYS A 293 -5.04 -11.82 12.51
CA CYS A 293 -3.84 -11.20 11.96
C CYS A 293 -2.99 -10.42 12.99
N GLY A 294 -3.48 -10.16 14.17
CA GLY A 294 -2.72 -9.40 15.19
C GLY A 294 -2.35 -7.99 14.72
N MET A 295 -1.10 -7.58 14.93
CA MET A 295 -0.58 -6.25 14.55
C MET A 295 -0.05 -6.19 13.10
N LEU A 296 -0.52 -7.04 12.21
CA LEU A 296 0.08 -7.21 10.89
C LEU A 296 -0.46 -6.28 9.81
N PRO A 297 0.29 -6.18 8.70
CA PRO A 297 -0.14 -5.48 7.51
C PRO A 297 -1.35 -6.17 6.89
N LEU A 298 -2.48 -5.62 7.19
CA LEU A 298 -3.77 -6.13 6.75
C LEU A 298 -4.12 -5.68 5.32
N HIS A 299 -3.31 -4.78 4.74
CA HIS A 299 -3.61 -4.06 3.51
C HIS A 299 -2.90 -4.59 2.28
N PHE A 300 -2.09 -5.62 2.38
CA PHE A 300 -1.40 -6.24 1.25
C PHE A 300 -0.98 -7.69 1.55
N VAL A 301 -0.82 -8.49 0.49
CA VAL A 301 -0.35 -9.87 0.53
C VAL A 301 0.63 -10.11 -0.61
N SER A 302 1.48 -11.14 -0.50
CA SER A 302 2.35 -11.56 -1.58
C SER A 302 1.72 -12.69 -2.40
N ARG A 303 2.02 -12.72 -3.71
CA ARG A 303 1.47 -13.70 -4.64
C ARG A 303 2.45 -14.86 -4.87
N LYS A 304 1.90 -16.03 -5.09
CA LYS A 304 2.61 -17.10 -5.79
C LYS A 304 2.41 -16.91 -7.29
N THR A 305 3.24 -16.09 -7.91
CA THR A 305 3.05 -15.55 -9.27
C THR A 305 2.86 -16.61 -10.35
N ALA A 306 3.38 -17.81 -10.15
CA ALA A 306 3.18 -18.95 -11.05
C ALA A 306 1.77 -19.58 -10.93
N HIS A 307 1.00 -19.24 -9.89
CA HIS A 307 -0.33 -19.83 -9.71
C HIS A 307 -1.36 -19.17 -10.64
N PRO A 308 -2.17 -19.95 -11.39
CA PRO A 308 -3.07 -19.43 -12.43
C PRO A 308 -4.09 -18.42 -11.90
N ALA A 309 -4.54 -18.57 -10.65
CA ALA A 309 -5.51 -17.64 -10.04
C ALA A 309 -4.98 -16.21 -9.89
N VAL A 310 -3.66 -16.01 -9.88
CA VAL A 310 -3.03 -14.69 -9.67
C VAL A 310 -2.11 -14.25 -10.82
N ALA A 311 -1.96 -15.04 -11.86
CA ALA A 311 -1.01 -14.79 -12.96
C ALA A 311 -1.30 -13.50 -13.75
N GLU A 312 -2.57 -13.10 -13.89
CA GLU A 312 -2.96 -11.87 -14.61
C GLU A 312 -2.74 -10.57 -13.83
N PHE A 313 -2.52 -10.67 -12.52
CA PHE A 313 -2.41 -9.50 -11.66
C PHE A 313 -0.97 -9.00 -11.54
N LYS A 314 -0.82 -7.73 -11.16
CA LYS A 314 0.44 -7.15 -10.68
C LYS A 314 0.44 -7.14 -9.14
N GLU A 315 1.62 -6.98 -8.54
CA GLU A 315 1.78 -7.02 -7.09
C GLU A 315 0.91 -5.98 -6.38
N GLN A 316 0.87 -4.75 -6.89
CA GLN A 316 0.10 -3.67 -6.30
C GLN A 316 -1.42 -3.88 -6.34
N ASP A 317 -1.93 -4.79 -7.18
CA ASP A 317 -3.37 -5.06 -7.26
C ASP A 317 -3.88 -5.70 -5.96
N PHE A 318 -3.03 -6.42 -5.23
CA PHE A 318 -3.34 -6.98 -3.91
C PHE A 318 -2.95 -6.06 -2.76
N SER A 319 -3.21 -4.76 -2.92
CA SER A 319 -2.91 -3.74 -1.90
C SER A 319 -4.02 -2.72 -1.81
N TYR A 320 -4.36 -2.29 -0.58
CA TYR A 320 -5.23 -1.14 -0.31
C TYR A 320 -6.60 -1.21 -0.99
N TRP A 321 -7.32 -2.30 -0.76
CA TRP A 321 -8.64 -2.50 -1.35
C TRP A 321 -9.68 -1.55 -0.76
N TYR A 322 -10.47 -0.95 -1.64
CA TYR A 322 -11.59 -0.11 -1.27
C TYR A 322 -12.82 -0.94 -0.90
N ASN A 323 -13.51 -0.48 0.13
CA ASN A 323 -14.78 -1.01 0.59
C ASN A 323 -15.88 0.05 0.38
N ALA A 324 -16.74 -0.17 -0.60
CA ALA A 324 -17.80 0.77 -0.94
C ALA A 324 -18.83 0.97 0.17
N LYS A 325 -19.06 -0.04 1.04
CA LYS A 325 -19.99 0.05 2.15
C LYS A 325 -19.50 1.00 3.25
N GLU A 326 -18.21 0.98 3.52
CA GLU A 326 -17.56 1.83 4.53
C GLU A 326 -16.96 3.10 3.92
N ASP A 327 -16.99 3.17 2.59
CA ASP A 327 -16.46 4.26 1.79
C ASP A 327 -15.02 4.62 2.18
N CYS A 328 -14.18 3.61 2.34
CA CYS A 328 -12.75 3.77 2.65
C CYS A 328 -11.94 2.53 2.27
N ILE A 329 -10.61 2.66 2.28
CA ILE A 329 -9.70 1.53 2.19
C ILE A 329 -9.78 0.76 3.51
N THR A 330 -10.12 -0.53 3.44
CA THR A 330 -10.20 -1.42 4.59
C THR A 330 -9.17 -2.54 4.50
N PRO A 331 -8.87 -3.24 5.60
CA PRO A 331 -8.04 -4.44 5.54
C PRO A 331 -8.52 -5.44 4.48
N LEU A 332 -7.57 -6.07 3.76
CA LEU A 332 -7.84 -7.15 2.81
C LEU A 332 -8.25 -8.43 3.52
N LEU A 333 -7.68 -8.65 4.71
CA LEU A 333 -7.91 -9.84 5.54
C LEU A 333 -7.79 -9.47 7.01
N ASP A 334 -8.50 -10.21 7.85
CA ASP A 334 -8.51 -10.11 9.30
C ASP A 334 -7.94 -11.36 9.98
N THR A 335 -7.82 -12.46 9.24
CA THR A 335 -7.31 -13.74 9.68
C THR A 335 -6.33 -14.32 8.66
N THR A 336 -5.46 -15.20 9.13
CA THR A 336 -4.54 -15.99 8.34
C THR A 336 -4.59 -17.44 8.76
N PHE A 337 -4.03 -18.35 7.99
CA PHE A 337 -4.06 -19.77 8.35
C PHE A 337 -2.76 -20.50 8.01
N THR A 338 -2.60 -21.66 8.62
CA THR A 338 -1.59 -22.66 8.28
C THR A 338 -2.27 -23.99 7.98
N VAL A 339 -1.78 -24.70 7.00
CA VAL A 339 -2.24 -26.03 6.59
C VAL A 339 -1.13 -26.72 5.81
N GLU A 340 -1.04 -28.04 5.90
CA GLU A 340 -0.20 -28.88 5.05
C GLU A 340 -1.00 -29.41 3.85
N GLY A 341 -0.33 -29.79 2.79
CA GLY A 341 -0.95 -30.45 1.62
C GLY A 341 -1.81 -29.55 0.72
N PHE A 342 -1.83 -28.23 0.95
CA PHE A 342 -2.45 -27.25 0.05
C PHE A 342 -1.41 -26.49 -0.76
N THR A 343 -1.75 -26.16 -2.00
CA THR A 343 -0.94 -25.30 -2.89
C THR A 343 -1.17 -23.84 -2.53
N PRO A 344 -0.14 -23.08 -2.11
CA PRO A 344 -0.28 -21.67 -1.79
C PRO A 344 -0.65 -20.81 -3.01
N ILE A 345 -1.59 -19.89 -2.83
CA ILE A 345 -1.97 -18.87 -3.82
C ILE A 345 -1.46 -17.48 -3.37
N LEU A 346 -1.79 -17.11 -2.13
CA LEU A 346 -1.39 -15.84 -1.51
C LEU A 346 -0.78 -16.10 -0.13
N LEU A 347 0.30 -15.40 0.16
CA LEU A 347 0.99 -15.45 1.43
C LEU A 347 0.79 -14.18 2.23
N SER A 348 0.87 -14.31 3.53
CA SER A 348 0.97 -13.23 4.49
C SER A 348 1.94 -13.62 5.59
N ASN A 349 1.92 -12.91 6.70
CA ASN A 349 2.77 -13.17 7.85
C ASN A 349 1.94 -13.08 9.14
N ASN A 350 2.31 -13.87 10.15
CA ASN A 350 1.69 -13.79 11.46
C ASN A 350 2.66 -14.24 12.56
N MET A 351 2.37 -13.87 13.80
CA MET A 351 3.13 -14.35 14.95
C MET A 351 2.70 -15.75 15.37
N ASP A 352 3.71 -16.57 15.72
CA ASP A 352 3.48 -17.82 16.43
C ASP A 352 3.15 -17.55 17.92
N GLU A 353 2.95 -18.62 18.70
CA GLU A 353 2.66 -18.54 20.14
C GLU A 353 3.85 -18.01 20.96
N GLN A 354 5.05 -18.08 20.42
CA GLN A 354 6.28 -17.59 21.01
C GLN A 354 6.58 -16.13 20.64
N GLY A 355 5.73 -15.50 19.81
CA GLY A 355 5.91 -14.13 19.33
C GLY A 355 6.87 -13.98 18.15
N ASN A 356 7.25 -15.08 17.49
CA ASN A 356 8.08 -15.02 16.29
C ASN A 356 7.23 -14.82 15.05
N TRP A 357 7.66 -13.93 14.19
CA TRP A 357 7.04 -13.70 12.90
C TRP A 357 7.45 -14.78 11.89
N GLY A 358 6.47 -15.28 11.17
CA GLY A 358 6.70 -16.30 10.14
C GLY A 358 5.64 -16.29 9.04
N PRO A 359 5.95 -16.93 7.89
CA PRO A 359 5.03 -16.99 6.76
C PRO A 359 3.79 -17.81 7.12
N VAL A 360 2.64 -17.32 6.67
CA VAL A 360 1.34 -17.97 6.78
C VAL A 360 0.59 -17.82 5.46
N LEU A 361 -0.56 -18.45 5.33
CA LEU A 361 -1.38 -18.42 4.13
C LEU A 361 -2.52 -17.40 4.30
N ALA A 362 -2.76 -16.64 3.22
CA ALA A 362 -3.96 -15.83 3.04
C ALA A 362 -4.95 -16.51 2.07
N ALA A 363 -4.43 -17.27 1.07
CA ALA A 363 -5.23 -18.14 0.22
C ALA A 363 -4.40 -19.35 -0.24
N ALA A 364 -5.03 -20.51 -0.29
CA ALA A 364 -4.44 -21.76 -0.80
C ALA A 364 -5.52 -22.70 -1.33
N GLU A 365 -5.15 -23.63 -2.22
CA GLU A 365 -6.06 -24.59 -2.81
C GLU A 365 -5.58 -26.04 -2.67
N LYS A 366 -6.53 -26.98 -2.74
CA LYS A 366 -6.27 -28.42 -2.83
C LYS A 366 -7.34 -29.09 -3.68
N LEU A 367 -6.90 -29.91 -4.65
CA LEU A 367 -7.80 -30.83 -5.33
C LEU A 367 -8.02 -32.07 -4.44
N TYR A 368 -9.27 -32.33 -4.07
CA TYR A 368 -9.65 -33.45 -3.22
C TYR A 368 -11.00 -34.02 -3.67
N GLU A 369 -11.05 -35.33 -3.90
CA GLU A 369 -12.24 -36.06 -4.35
C GLU A 369 -12.93 -35.41 -5.58
N GLY A 370 -12.13 -34.91 -6.52
CA GLY A 370 -12.61 -34.31 -7.76
C GLY A 370 -13.07 -32.88 -7.66
N LYS A 371 -12.96 -32.23 -6.49
CA LYS A 371 -13.30 -30.81 -6.27
C LYS A 371 -12.07 -30.01 -5.84
N HIS A 372 -12.01 -28.74 -6.26
CA HIS A 372 -11.05 -27.77 -5.77
C HIS A 372 -11.56 -27.11 -4.48
N TYR A 373 -10.91 -27.36 -3.38
CA TYR A 373 -11.15 -26.67 -2.11
C TYR A 373 -10.19 -25.50 -2.01
N VAL A 374 -10.73 -24.29 -1.96
CA VAL A 374 -9.97 -23.05 -1.83
C VAL A 374 -10.28 -22.44 -0.47
N ILE A 375 -9.26 -22.31 0.39
CA ILE A 375 -9.36 -21.51 1.59
C ILE A 375 -8.87 -20.11 1.23
N CYS A 376 -9.71 -19.09 1.40
CA CYS A 376 -9.38 -17.70 1.10
C CYS A 376 -9.89 -16.80 2.22
N GLN A 377 -8.96 -16.16 2.94
CA GLN A 377 -9.28 -15.27 4.06
C GLN A 377 -9.48 -13.81 3.62
N LEU A 378 -9.28 -13.50 2.32
CA LEU A 378 -9.50 -12.16 1.81
C LEU A 378 -11.00 -11.83 1.73
N GLU A 379 -11.32 -10.56 1.91
CA GLU A 379 -12.65 -10.01 1.69
C GLU A 379 -12.97 -9.89 0.19
N LEU A 380 -13.54 -10.95 -0.40
CA LEU A 380 -13.84 -11.04 -1.84
C LEU A 380 -15.10 -10.27 -2.22
N ARG A 381 -15.10 -8.96 -2.02
CA ARG A 381 -16.22 -8.07 -2.36
C ARG A 381 -16.26 -7.79 -3.86
N GLN A 382 -17.40 -8.04 -4.49
CA GLN A 382 -17.51 -7.93 -5.96
C GLN A 382 -17.55 -6.49 -6.47
N GLU A 383 -17.77 -5.50 -5.62
CA GLU A 383 -17.60 -4.08 -5.94
C GLU A 383 -16.14 -3.67 -6.09
N ASN A 384 -15.20 -4.46 -5.57
CA ASN A 384 -13.78 -4.25 -5.80
C ASN A 384 -13.35 -5.01 -7.05
N PRO A 385 -12.79 -4.34 -8.08
CA PRO A 385 -12.48 -4.99 -9.36
C PRO A 385 -11.43 -6.10 -9.24
N VAL A 386 -10.47 -5.96 -8.34
CA VAL A 386 -9.45 -7.00 -8.11
C VAL A 386 -10.05 -8.20 -7.41
N ALA A 387 -10.83 -7.98 -6.35
CA ALA A 387 -11.51 -9.06 -5.62
C ALA A 387 -12.46 -9.84 -6.54
N LYS A 388 -13.24 -9.13 -7.38
CA LYS A 388 -14.15 -9.73 -8.35
C LYS A 388 -13.42 -10.59 -9.39
N ARG A 389 -12.32 -10.09 -9.95
CA ARG A 389 -11.47 -10.84 -10.90
C ARG A 389 -10.81 -12.04 -10.24
N PHE A 390 -10.29 -11.87 -9.03
CA PHE A 390 -9.68 -12.96 -8.27
C PHE A 390 -10.72 -14.06 -7.98
N LEU A 391 -11.92 -13.70 -7.54
CA LEU A 391 -13.02 -14.64 -7.33
C LEU A 391 -13.36 -15.41 -8.62
N ARG A 392 -13.45 -14.72 -9.75
CA ARG A 392 -13.65 -15.38 -11.07
C ARG A 392 -12.53 -16.40 -11.34
N ASN A 393 -11.29 -16.05 -11.06
CA ASN A 393 -10.14 -16.92 -11.32
C ASN A 393 -10.14 -18.15 -10.41
N LEU A 394 -10.56 -17.98 -9.14
CA LEU A 394 -10.73 -19.12 -8.24
C LEU A 394 -11.76 -20.11 -8.79
N TYR A 395 -12.92 -19.66 -9.28
CA TYR A 395 -13.92 -20.55 -9.89
C TYR A 395 -13.42 -21.23 -11.17
N ARG A 396 -12.48 -20.61 -11.89
CA ARG A 396 -11.87 -21.22 -13.10
C ARG A 396 -10.93 -22.37 -12.81
N LEU A 397 -10.48 -22.56 -11.56
CA LEU A 397 -9.65 -23.72 -11.18
C LEU A 397 -10.35 -25.07 -11.46
N GLY A 398 -11.67 -25.12 -11.36
CA GLY A 398 -12.48 -26.29 -11.70
C GLY A 398 -12.79 -26.48 -13.20
N THR A 399 -12.32 -25.58 -14.05
CA THR A 399 -12.52 -25.69 -15.50
C THR A 399 -11.29 -26.34 -16.12
N LYS A 400 -11.42 -27.57 -16.60
CA LYS A 400 -10.38 -28.32 -17.35
C LYS A 400 -10.20 -27.77 -18.75
#